data_61639248fc540e4872c7995953e386d3
#
_entry.id   61639248fc540e4872c7995953e386d3
#
_cell.length_a   1.000
_cell.length_b   1.000
_cell.length_c   1.000
_cell.angle_alpha   90.00
_cell.angle_beta   90.00
_cell.angle_gamma   90.00
#
_symmetry.space_group_name_H-M   'P 1'
#
loop_
_entity.id
_entity.type
_entity.pdbx_description
1 polymer ?
#
loop_
_entity_poly.entity_id
_entity_poly.type
_entity_poly.pdbx_seq_one_letter_code
_entity_poly.pdbx_strand_id
1 'polypeptide(L)'
;MRTTKSAIASGALTSVIVGASVPVTGMLQAYPLLTGQAMRYALGAVVLLGWIRLRGGRLPVPGPRDWPALIGLVTTGMLGFTACVLYAQRYAEPGFVAAMLGASPLVLALAVPLVAGRKPAVPAVVGAVVVVGGVVVLSGGGSWHGPGLVLALLTMAGEVSFTLFAVGVVRRLGGVAVATWTCLIAAVAGGVLGTVFGGWQVPTVREGLALAVLGVVLTALAFGLWYFAVARLGADRAGVLIGLMPVAGLGASVALGAQELTAMALVGAVAVACGCVIGLRGQTAADRPPQTAPNAQTTPTTQATPTAPDTPKAQLARSER
;
A
#
# COMPACT_ATOMS: atom_id res chain seq x y z
N MET A 1 -19.78 -6.31 1.67
CA MET A 1 -19.83 -4.84 1.60
C MET A 1 -19.13 -4.13 2.75
N ARG A 2 -19.23 -4.53 4.03
CA ARG A 2 -18.53 -3.87 5.15
C ARG A 2 -17.01 -3.91 5.03
N THR A 3 -16.43 -5.04 4.61
CA THR A 3 -14.97 -5.22 4.44
C THR A 3 -14.35 -4.35 3.34
N THR A 4 -15.07 -4.12 2.23
CA THR A 4 -14.59 -3.25 1.15
C THR A 4 -14.59 -1.78 1.58
N LYS A 5 -15.63 -1.33 2.28
CA LYS A 5 -15.69 0.05 2.81
C LYS A 5 -14.55 0.31 3.81
N SER A 6 -14.27 -0.65 4.71
CA SER A 6 -13.16 -0.51 5.64
C SER A 6 -11.80 -0.48 4.97
N ALA A 7 -11.60 -1.25 3.88
CA ALA A 7 -10.37 -1.22 3.12
C ALA A 7 -10.16 0.11 2.37
N ILE A 8 -11.21 0.68 1.78
CA ILE A 8 -11.17 2.01 1.16
C ILE A 8 -10.84 3.07 2.22
N ALA A 9 -11.54 3.03 3.36
CA ALA A 9 -11.28 3.95 4.45
C ALA A 9 -9.84 3.84 4.97
N SER A 10 -9.30 2.62 5.10
CA SER A 10 -7.91 2.40 5.52
C SER A 10 -6.91 2.97 4.52
N GLY A 11 -7.11 2.75 3.22
CA GLY A 11 -6.25 3.30 2.18
C GLY A 11 -6.32 4.83 2.12
N ALA A 12 -7.53 5.41 2.20
CA ALA A 12 -7.71 6.85 2.25
C ALA A 12 -7.07 7.46 3.50
N LEU A 13 -7.26 6.85 4.68
CA LEU A 13 -6.64 7.32 5.92
C LEU A 13 -5.11 7.24 5.84
N THR A 14 -4.54 6.17 5.26
CA THR A 14 -3.11 6.09 5.00
C THR A 14 -2.64 7.27 4.16
N SER A 15 -3.31 7.57 3.05
CA SER A 15 -2.95 8.67 2.16
C SER A 15 -3.03 10.03 2.86
N VAL A 16 -4.03 10.21 3.72
CA VAL A 16 -4.16 11.42 4.57
C VAL A 16 -3.00 11.51 5.56
N ILE A 17 -2.67 10.42 6.26
CA ILE A 17 -1.54 10.41 7.22
C ILE A 17 -0.22 10.72 6.50
N VAL A 18 0.02 10.07 5.34
CA VAL A 18 1.25 10.29 4.57
C VAL A 18 1.33 11.74 4.07
N GLY A 19 0.26 12.26 3.48
CA GLY A 19 0.22 13.65 3.02
C GLY A 19 0.43 14.64 4.16
N ALA A 20 -0.31 14.48 5.26
CA ALA A 20 -0.21 15.37 6.42
C ALA A 20 1.14 15.27 7.16
N SER A 21 1.94 14.22 6.92
CA SER A 21 3.27 14.07 7.53
C SER A 21 4.36 14.93 6.87
N VAL A 22 4.08 15.56 5.73
CA VAL A 22 5.07 16.37 4.99
C VAL A 22 5.68 17.49 5.87
N PRO A 23 4.90 18.31 6.59
CA PRO A 23 5.48 19.34 7.47
C PRO A 23 6.32 18.73 8.61
N VAL A 24 5.91 17.58 9.16
CA VAL A 24 6.65 16.87 10.22
C VAL A 24 7.98 16.33 9.69
N THR A 25 7.98 15.80 8.46
CA THR A 25 9.22 15.37 7.78
C THR A 25 10.16 16.56 7.55
N GLY A 26 9.61 17.73 7.26
CA GLY A 26 10.38 18.98 7.13
C GLY A 26 11.17 19.37 8.39
N MET A 27 10.72 18.96 9.59
CA MET A 27 11.46 19.18 10.84
C MET A 27 12.78 18.41 10.92
N LEU A 28 12.97 17.40 10.06
CA LEU A 28 14.16 16.54 10.03
C LEU A 28 15.13 16.90 8.88
N GLN A 29 14.97 18.03 8.20
CA GLN A 29 15.82 18.40 7.04
C GLN A 29 17.30 18.49 7.37
N ALA A 30 17.65 18.96 8.57
CA ALA A 30 19.03 19.05 9.04
C ALA A 30 19.56 17.76 9.68
N TYR A 31 18.68 16.79 9.96
CA TYR A 31 19.04 15.53 10.60
C TYR A 31 19.60 14.53 9.57
N PRO A 32 20.64 13.73 9.90
CA PRO A 32 21.18 12.75 8.97
C PRO A 32 20.11 11.77 8.48
N LEU A 33 19.92 11.72 7.15
CA LEU A 33 18.82 10.98 6.54
C LEU A 33 18.79 9.50 6.93
N LEU A 34 19.92 8.79 6.73
CA LEU A 34 19.96 7.32 6.88
C LEU A 34 19.74 6.91 8.33
N THR A 35 20.37 7.59 9.27
CA THR A 35 20.22 7.32 10.71
C THR A 35 18.83 7.73 11.20
N GLY A 36 18.28 8.85 10.71
CA GLY A 36 16.89 9.25 10.99
C GLY A 36 15.89 8.21 10.49
N GLN A 37 16.07 7.69 9.27
CA GLN A 37 15.22 6.62 8.75
C GLN A 37 15.41 5.32 9.56
N ALA A 38 16.64 4.96 9.94
CA ALA A 38 16.89 3.81 10.79
C ALA A 38 16.13 3.89 12.12
N MET A 39 16.20 5.03 12.81
CA MET A 39 15.49 5.26 14.08
C MET A 39 13.97 5.22 13.88
N ARG A 40 13.47 5.86 12.85
CA ARG A 40 12.04 5.86 12.49
C ARG A 40 11.53 4.43 12.26
N TYR A 41 12.23 3.64 11.44
CA TYR A 41 11.82 2.26 11.13
C TYR A 41 12.03 1.33 12.31
N ALA A 42 13.06 1.52 13.13
CA ALA A 42 13.26 0.77 14.37
C ALA A 42 12.08 1.00 15.33
N LEU A 43 11.67 2.24 15.52
CA LEU A 43 10.50 2.56 16.34
C LEU A 43 9.22 1.96 15.77
N GLY A 44 9.01 2.06 14.46
CA GLY A 44 7.89 1.42 13.77
C GLY A 44 7.86 -0.10 13.99
N ALA A 45 9.01 -0.76 13.87
CA ALA A 45 9.13 -2.20 14.13
C ALA A 45 8.80 -2.56 15.58
N VAL A 46 9.29 -1.79 16.56
CA VAL A 46 9.00 -2.00 17.98
C VAL A 46 7.51 -1.90 18.27
N VAL A 47 6.84 -0.86 17.72
CA VAL A 47 5.39 -0.67 17.87
C VAL A 47 4.60 -1.83 17.25
N LEU A 48 4.96 -2.25 16.04
CA LEU A 48 4.29 -3.36 15.35
C LEU A 48 4.54 -4.70 16.05
N LEU A 49 5.76 -4.96 16.52
CA LEU A 49 6.08 -6.16 17.33
C LEU A 49 5.30 -6.15 18.65
N GLY A 50 5.25 -5.02 19.33
CA GLY A 50 4.44 -4.84 20.54
C GLY A 50 2.97 -5.14 20.26
N TRP A 51 2.41 -4.61 19.17
CA TRP A 51 1.03 -4.89 18.75
C TRP A 51 0.78 -6.38 18.51
N ILE A 52 1.69 -7.07 17.79
CA ILE A 52 1.57 -8.52 17.55
C ILE A 52 1.58 -9.29 18.87
N ARG A 53 2.50 -8.96 19.79
CA ARG A 53 2.62 -9.62 21.09
C ARG A 53 1.41 -9.39 22.00
N LEU A 54 0.92 -8.16 22.07
CA LEU A 54 -0.28 -7.81 22.84
C LEU A 54 -1.55 -8.53 22.35
N ARG A 55 -1.58 -8.87 21.06
CA ARG A 55 -2.66 -9.69 20.46
C ARG A 55 -2.44 -11.19 20.62
N GLY A 56 -1.45 -11.63 21.38
CA GLY A 56 -1.12 -13.05 21.56
C GLY A 56 -0.59 -13.72 20.28
N GLY A 57 -0.26 -12.92 19.25
CA GLY A 57 0.25 -13.42 17.98
C GLY A 57 1.75 -13.69 17.98
N ARG A 58 2.20 -14.38 16.93
CA ARG A 58 3.62 -14.56 16.62
C ARG A 58 3.89 -13.93 15.26
N LEU A 59 5.07 -13.32 15.11
CA LEU A 59 5.50 -12.81 13.82
C LEU A 59 5.80 -14.01 12.88
N PRO A 60 5.08 -14.16 11.75
CA PRO A 60 5.38 -15.21 10.78
C PRO A 60 6.77 -15.02 10.21
N VAL A 61 7.54 -16.10 10.11
CA VAL A 61 8.88 -16.07 9.51
C VAL A 61 8.74 -16.11 7.99
N PRO A 62 9.39 -15.19 7.23
CA PRO A 62 9.37 -15.21 5.78
C PRO A 62 10.00 -16.48 5.22
N GLY A 63 9.37 -17.09 4.24
CA GLY A 63 9.98 -18.17 3.46
C GLY A 63 11.02 -17.62 2.46
N PRO A 64 11.88 -18.50 1.87
CA PRO A 64 12.89 -18.07 0.90
C PRO A 64 12.34 -17.24 -0.26
N ARG A 65 11.10 -17.52 -0.66
CA ARG A 65 10.41 -16.80 -1.76
C ARG A 65 9.90 -15.40 -1.39
N ASP A 66 9.86 -15.06 -0.10
CA ASP A 66 9.35 -13.77 0.36
C ASP A 66 10.46 -12.72 0.46
N TRP A 67 11.71 -13.16 0.68
CA TRP A 67 12.85 -12.27 0.86
C TRP A 67 13.11 -11.32 -0.32
N PRO A 68 13.05 -11.75 -1.60
CA PRO A 68 13.24 -10.81 -2.71
C PRO A 68 12.24 -9.68 -2.71
N ALA A 69 10.96 -9.97 -2.38
CA ALA A 69 9.92 -8.95 -2.31
C ALA A 69 10.12 -8.00 -1.12
N LEU A 70 10.50 -8.53 0.06
CA LEU A 70 10.78 -7.72 1.25
C LEU A 70 12.00 -6.82 1.04
N ILE A 71 13.08 -7.35 0.45
CA ILE A 71 14.27 -6.56 0.11
C ILE A 71 13.92 -5.52 -0.96
N GLY A 72 13.16 -5.89 -2.00
CA GLY A 72 12.67 -4.97 -3.01
C GLY A 72 11.85 -3.82 -2.41
N LEU A 73 10.92 -4.11 -1.49
CA LEU A 73 10.15 -3.10 -0.76
C LEU A 73 11.05 -2.11 -0.04
N VAL A 74 12.06 -2.60 0.67
CA VAL A 74 12.96 -1.73 1.45
C VAL A 74 13.89 -0.92 0.55
N THR A 75 14.51 -1.55 -0.42
CA THR A 75 15.53 -0.90 -1.26
C THR A 75 14.92 0.12 -2.21
N THR A 76 13.80 -0.20 -2.87
CA THR A 76 13.18 0.69 -3.86
C THR A 76 12.11 1.58 -3.24
N GLY A 77 11.24 1.02 -2.40
CA GLY A 77 10.05 1.70 -1.91
C GLY A 77 10.20 2.42 -0.56
N MET A 78 11.28 2.19 0.17
CA MET A 78 11.50 2.84 1.46
C MET A 78 12.78 3.69 1.45
N LEU A 79 13.97 3.06 1.51
CA LEU A 79 15.25 3.79 1.58
C LEU A 79 15.57 4.48 0.24
N GLY A 80 15.45 3.75 -0.88
CA GLY A 80 15.68 4.29 -2.21
C GLY A 80 14.68 5.40 -2.58
N PHE A 81 13.39 5.18 -2.30
CA PHE A 81 12.36 6.19 -2.46
C PHE A 81 12.71 7.48 -1.71
N THR A 82 13.04 7.38 -0.42
CA THR A 82 13.36 8.54 0.40
C THR A 82 14.62 9.26 -0.10
N ALA A 83 15.64 8.51 -0.51
CA ALA A 83 16.83 9.09 -1.13
C ALA A 83 16.49 9.83 -2.44
N CYS A 84 15.72 9.19 -3.34
CA CYS A 84 15.30 9.82 -4.60
C CYS A 84 14.50 11.11 -4.37
N VAL A 85 13.55 11.12 -3.43
CA VAL A 85 12.77 12.32 -3.08
C VAL A 85 13.69 13.46 -2.66
N LEU A 86 14.64 13.20 -1.75
CA LEU A 86 15.53 14.23 -1.23
C LEU A 86 16.49 14.77 -2.30
N TYR A 87 17.06 13.88 -3.10
CA TYR A 87 17.95 14.31 -4.18
C TYR A 87 17.18 14.99 -5.31
N ALA A 88 15.94 14.53 -5.62
CA ALA A 88 15.09 15.20 -6.62
C ALA A 88 14.82 16.66 -6.25
N GLN A 89 14.54 16.94 -4.99
CA GLN A 89 14.26 18.31 -4.50
C GLN A 89 15.45 19.28 -4.60
N ARG A 90 16.66 18.79 -4.89
CA ARG A 90 17.83 19.64 -5.18
C ARG A 90 17.84 20.13 -6.63
N TYR A 91 17.14 19.45 -7.53
CA TYR A 91 17.16 19.67 -8.98
C TYR A 91 15.79 19.91 -9.59
N ALA A 92 14.74 19.82 -8.78
CA ALA A 92 13.37 20.03 -9.20
C ALA A 92 12.59 20.70 -8.08
N GLU A 93 11.63 21.54 -8.47
CA GLU A 93 10.70 22.14 -7.52
C GLU A 93 9.84 21.06 -6.83
N PRO A 94 9.49 21.27 -5.55
CA PRO A 94 8.65 20.31 -4.82
C PRO A 94 7.34 19.97 -5.52
N GLY A 95 6.74 20.97 -6.21
CA GLY A 95 5.53 20.78 -7.02
C GLY A 95 5.72 19.80 -8.17
N PHE A 96 6.87 19.85 -8.85
CA PHE A 96 7.20 18.90 -9.92
C PHE A 96 7.36 17.47 -9.39
N VAL A 97 8.09 17.29 -8.27
CA VAL A 97 8.26 15.96 -7.64
C VAL A 97 6.92 15.42 -7.19
N ALA A 98 6.06 16.26 -6.60
CA ALA A 98 4.71 15.90 -6.19
C ALA A 98 3.81 15.51 -7.38
N ALA A 99 3.89 16.24 -8.50
CA ALA A 99 3.16 15.93 -9.73
C ALA A 99 3.59 14.58 -10.31
N MET A 100 4.90 14.32 -10.34
CA MET A 100 5.44 13.03 -10.81
C MET A 100 5.01 11.87 -9.90
N LEU A 101 5.07 12.05 -8.59
CA LEU A 101 4.58 11.06 -7.62
C LEU A 101 3.06 10.83 -7.77
N GLY A 102 2.31 11.91 -7.99
CA GLY A 102 0.89 11.89 -8.26
C GLY A 102 0.50 11.14 -9.54
N ALA A 103 1.44 10.85 -10.45
CA ALA A 103 1.22 10.00 -11.62
C ALA A 103 1.24 8.49 -11.28
N SER A 104 1.69 8.09 -10.09
CA SER A 104 1.74 6.69 -9.67
C SER A 104 0.41 5.94 -9.80
N PRO A 105 -0.77 6.51 -9.50
CA PRO A 105 -2.06 5.86 -9.73
C PRO A 105 -2.28 5.43 -11.16
N LEU A 106 -1.86 6.24 -12.14
CA LEU A 106 -2.01 5.91 -13.56
C LEU A 106 -1.09 4.75 -13.94
N VAL A 107 0.16 4.78 -13.48
CA VAL A 107 1.11 3.69 -13.71
C VAL A 107 0.58 2.39 -13.10
N LEU A 108 0.07 2.41 -11.88
CA LEU A 108 -0.50 1.23 -11.22
C LEU A 108 -1.77 0.73 -11.92
N ALA A 109 -2.66 1.63 -12.35
CA ALA A 109 -3.90 1.26 -13.06
C ALA A 109 -3.62 0.58 -14.41
N LEU A 110 -2.49 0.88 -15.04
CA LEU A 110 -2.05 0.26 -16.30
C LEU A 110 -1.16 -0.97 -16.04
N ALA A 111 -0.10 -0.82 -15.25
CA ALA A 111 0.93 -1.85 -15.08
C ALA A 111 0.43 -3.10 -14.36
N VAL A 112 -0.38 -2.95 -13.30
CA VAL A 112 -0.85 -4.09 -12.51
C VAL A 112 -1.68 -5.08 -13.34
N PRO A 113 -2.72 -4.65 -14.08
CA PRO A 113 -3.47 -5.57 -14.93
C PRO A 113 -2.61 -6.15 -16.05
N LEU A 114 -1.77 -5.35 -16.71
CA LEU A 114 -0.93 -5.82 -17.82
C LEU A 114 0.06 -6.89 -17.38
N VAL A 115 0.75 -6.71 -16.26
CA VAL A 115 1.64 -7.73 -15.69
C VAL A 115 0.89 -9.00 -15.29
N ALA A 116 -0.38 -8.86 -14.89
CA ALA A 116 -1.26 -9.98 -14.57
C ALA A 116 -1.93 -10.62 -15.81
N GLY A 117 -1.57 -10.21 -17.04
CA GLY A 117 -2.17 -10.69 -18.29
C GLY A 117 -3.63 -10.29 -18.47
N ARG A 118 -4.09 -9.24 -17.79
CA ARG A 118 -5.48 -8.72 -17.83
C ARG A 118 -5.51 -7.36 -18.52
N LYS A 119 -6.66 -7.02 -19.09
CA LYS A 119 -6.88 -5.65 -19.63
C LYS A 119 -7.10 -4.67 -18.48
N PRO A 120 -6.52 -3.45 -18.56
CA PRO A 120 -6.82 -2.37 -17.62
C PRO A 120 -8.32 -2.04 -17.60
N ALA A 121 -8.87 -1.82 -16.41
CA ALA A 121 -10.26 -1.42 -16.25
C ALA A 121 -10.42 0.06 -16.65
N VAL A 122 -11.27 0.35 -17.62
CA VAL A 122 -11.48 1.71 -18.16
C VAL A 122 -11.77 2.72 -17.04
N PRO A 123 -12.66 2.46 -16.05
CA PRO A 123 -12.91 3.42 -14.98
C PRO A 123 -11.68 3.67 -14.08
N ALA A 124 -10.83 2.66 -13.85
CA ALA A 124 -9.60 2.84 -13.10
C ALA A 124 -8.62 3.75 -13.83
N VAL A 125 -8.48 3.56 -15.15
CA VAL A 125 -7.62 4.41 -15.98
C VAL A 125 -8.17 5.84 -16.06
N VAL A 126 -9.47 6.01 -16.32
CA VAL A 126 -10.10 7.34 -16.36
C VAL A 126 -9.96 8.05 -15.01
N GLY A 127 -10.27 7.35 -13.92
CA GLY A 127 -10.09 7.90 -12.56
C GLY A 127 -8.66 8.32 -12.30
N ALA A 128 -7.67 7.49 -12.68
CA ALA A 128 -6.26 7.80 -12.51
C ALA A 128 -5.80 9.01 -13.36
N VAL A 129 -6.28 9.14 -14.60
CA VAL A 129 -6.00 10.32 -15.45
C VAL A 129 -6.55 11.59 -14.80
N VAL A 130 -7.76 11.55 -14.26
CA VAL A 130 -8.35 12.70 -13.55
C VAL A 130 -7.59 13.02 -12.28
N VAL A 131 -7.13 12.01 -11.51
CA VAL A 131 -6.26 12.19 -10.34
C VAL A 131 -4.96 12.88 -10.75
N VAL A 132 -4.27 12.39 -11.78
CA VAL A 132 -3.01 12.97 -12.26
C VAL A 132 -3.19 14.42 -12.66
N GLY A 133 -4.22 14.72 -13.45
CA GLY A 133 -4.56 16.09 -13.84
C GLY A 133 -4.84 16.98 -12.62
N GLY A 134 -5.60 16.49 -11.66
CA GLY A 134 -5.88 17.20 -10.41
C GLY A 134 -4.62 17.47 -9.58
N VAL A 135 -3.69 16.51 -9.49
CA VAL A 135 -2.42 16.69 -8.77
C VAL A 135 -1.53 17.72 -9.49
N VAL A 136 -1.45 17.67 -10.82
CA VAL A 136 -0.69 18.69 -11.59
C VAL A 136 -1.23 20.10 -11.34
N VAL A 137 -2.54 20.28 -11.36
CA VAL A 137 -3.19 21.58 -11.07
C VAL A 137 -2.93 22.00 -9.62
N LEU A 138 -3.06 21.08 -8.66
CA LEU A 138 -2.87 21.35 -7.23
C LEU A 138 -1.43 21.72 -6.90
N SER A 139 -0.47 21.04 -7.49
CA SER A 139 0.97 21.24 -7.24
C SER A 139 1.60 22.33 -8.11
N GLY A 140 0.86 22.92 -9.06
CA GLY A 140 1.35 23.94 -9.97
C GLY A 140 2.31 23.43 -11.04
N GLY A 141 2.48 22.12 -11.18
CA GLY A 141 3.37 21.47 -12.16
C GLY A 141 4.86 21.59 -11.84
N GLY A 142 5.34 22.80 -11.52
CA GLY A 142 6.73 23.07 -11.19
C GLY A 142 7.72 22.87 -12.35
N SER A 143 8.99 23.15 -12.08
CA SER A 143 10.10 23.04 -13.05
C SER A 143 11.20 22.09 -12.55
N TRP A 144 12.11 21.73 -13.45
CA TRP A 144 13.25 20.86 -13.14
C TRP A 144 14.48 21.24 -13.98
N HIS A 145 15.66 20.85 -13.50
CA HIS A 145 16.93 21.00 -14.21
C HIS A 145 17.87 19.81 -13.94
N GLY A 146 18.86 19.61 -14.78
CA GLY A 146 19.82 18.53 -14.61
C GLY A 146 19.15 17.16 -14.43
N PRO A 147 19.54 16.36 -13.41
CA PRO A 147 19.01 15.03 -13.16
C PRO A 147 17.62 15.03 -12.48
N GLY A 148 16.99 16.21 -12.28
CA GLY A 148 15.71 16.34 -11.56
C GLY A 148 14.59 15.49 -12.11
N LEU A 149 14.43 15.41 -13.44
CA LEU A 149 13.44 14.56 -14.09
C LEU A 149 13.67 13.07 -13.78
N VAL A 150 14.91 12.60 -13.91
CA VAL A 150 15.24 11.18 -13.67
C VAL A 150 15.00 10.82 -12.21
N LEU A 151 15.40 11.67 -11.28
CA LEU A 151 15.18 11.44 -9.84
C LEU A 151 13.69 11.46 -9.48
N ALA A 152 12.90 12.36 -10.07
CA ALA A 152 11.46 12.38 -9.88
C ALA A 152 10.77 11.12 -10.45
N LEU A 153 11.21 10.64 -11.63
CA LEU A 153 10.75 9.37 -12.21
C LEU A 153 11.13 8.17 -11.33
N LEU A 154 12.35 8.17 -10.75
CA LEU A 154 12.77 7.13 -9.82
C LEU A 154 11.96 7.16 -8.52
N THR A 155 11.58 8.35 -8.04
CA THR A 155 10.67 8.51 -6.91
C THR A 155 9.31 7.86 -7.21
N MET A 156 8.73 8.17 -8.36
CA MET A 156 7.47 7.55 -8.81
C MET A 156 7.62 6.02 -8.96
N ALA A 157 8.72 5.56 -9.57
CA ALA A 157 8.98 4.12 -9.72
C ALA A 157 9.14 3.42 -8.36
N GLY A 158 9.74 4.09 -7.37
CA GLY A 158 9.84 3.61 -5.99
C GLY A 158 8.47 3.40 -5.35
N GLU A 159 7.57 4.37 -5.47
CA GLU A 159 6.18 4.29 -4.97
C GLU A 159 5.40 3.15 -5.64
N VAL A 160 5.50 3.04 -6.97
CA VAL A 160 4.89 1.95 -7.74
C VAL A 160 5.45 0.60 -7.30
N SER A 161 6.77 0.48 -7.17
CA SER A 161 7.46 -0.75 -6.75
C SER A 161 7.05 -1.17 -5.34
N PHE A 162 6.93 -0.21 -4.40
CA PHE A 162 6.46 -0.46 -3.04
C PHE A 162 5.09 -1.14 -3.05
N THR A 163 4.18 -0.66 -3.88
CA THR A 163 2.84 -1.24 -4.00
C THR A 163 2.86 -2.60 -4.70
N LEU A 164 3.64 -2.76 -5.79
CA LEU A 164 3.70 -4.02 -6.54
C LEU A 164 4.35 -5.16 -5.75
N PHE A 165 5.49 -4.91 -5.09
CA PHE A 165 6.15 -5.93 -4.28
C PHE A 165 5.30 -6.35 -3.07
N ALA A 166 4.46 -5.44 -2.55
CA ALA A 166 3.58 -5.75 -1.44
C ALA A 166 2.52 -6.80 -1.78
N VAL A 167 1.95 -6.79 -3.01
CA VAL A 167 0.77 -7.61 -3.37
C VAL A 167 0.94 -9.08 -3.03
N GLY A 168 2.03 -9.69 -3.48
CA GLY A 168 2.27 -11.14 -3.30
C GLY A 168 2.59 -11.50 -1.85
N VAL A 169 3.51 -10.76 -1.23
CA VAL A 169 4.01 -11.06 0.11
C VAL A 169 2.98 -10.76 1.20
N VAL A 170 2.17 -9.71 1.03
CA VAL A 170 1.08 -9.37 1.97
C VAL A 170 -0.01 -10.45 2.00
N ARG A 171 -0.28 -11.08 0.86
CA ARG A 171 -1.25 -12.19 0.79
C ARG A 171 -0.76 -13.45 1.53
N ARG A 172 0.55 -13.69 1.59
CA ARG A 172 1.16 -14.86 2.27
C ARG A 172 1.40 -14.63 3.75
N LEU A 173 2.03 -13.50 4.09
CA LEU A 173 2.46 -13.21 5.48
C LEU A 173 1.44 -12.38 6.26
N GLY A 174 0.55 -11.67 5.57
CA GLY A 174 -0.33 -10.67 6.18
C GLY A 174 0.31 -9.29 6.29
N GLY A 175 -0.52 -8.24 6.27
CA GLY A 175 -0.05 -6.86 6.17
C GLY A 175 0.83 -6.41 7.35
N VAL A 176 0.42 -6.75 8.58
CA VAL A 176 1.19 -6.37 9.79
C VAL A 176 2.55 -7.05 9.83
N ALA A 177 2.63 -8.32 9.40
CA ALA A 177 3.90 -9.04 9.35
C ALA A 177 4.85 -8.44 8.31
N VAL A 178 4.34 -8.12 7.11
CA VAL A 178 5.13 -7.44 6.06
C VAL A 178 5.62 -6.09 6.56
N ALA A 179 4.73 -5.27 7.15
CA ALA A 179 5.13 -3.98 7.74
C ALA A 179 6.24 -4.14 8.78
N THR A 180 6.14 -5.15 9.65
CA THR A 180 7.15 -5.41 10.69
C THR A 180 8.49 -5.81 10.07
N TRP A 181 8.48 -6.77 9.13
CA TRP A 181 9.71 -7.23 8.50
C TRP A 181 10.38 -6.14 7.66
N THR A 182 9.63 -5.38 6.88
CA THR A 182 10.20 -4.26 6.11
C THR A 182 10.77 -3.18 7.01
N CYS A 183 10.12 -2.87 8.14
CA CYS A 183 10.66 -1.94 9.13
C CYS A 183 11.96 -2.47 9.78
N LEU A 184 12.04 -3.77 10.14
CA LEU A 184 13.25 -4.37 10.69
C LEU A 184 14.41 -4.31 9.68
N ILE A 185 14.16 -4.73 8.44
CA ILE A 185 15.18 -4.71 7.38
C ILE A 185 15.63 -3.27 7.12
N ALA A 186 14.68 -2.32 7.01
CA ALA A 186 14.99 -0.91 6.75
C ALA A 186 15.74 -0.27 7.92
N ALA A 187 15.44 -0.62 9.17
CA ALA A 187 16.15 -0.14 10.35
C ALA A 187 17.59 -0.63 10.35
N VAL A 188 17.81 -1.92 10.07
CA VAL A 188 19.17 -2.51 10.01
C VAL A 188 19.94 -1.92 8.82
N ALA A 189 19.37 -1.93 7.62
CA ALA A 189 20.03 -1.41 6.43
C ALA A 189 20.33 0.10 6.55
N GLY A 190 19.35 0.89 7.00
CA GLY A 190 19.53 2.32 7.25
C GLY A 190 20.55 2.61 8.34
N GLY A 191 20.57 1.78 9.41
CA GLY A 191 21.56 1.86 10.49
C GLY A 191 22.98 1.58 10.01
N VAL A 192 23.19 0.50 9.26
CA VAL A 192 24.48 0.15 8.66
C VAL A 192 24.95 1.23 7.70
N LEU A 193 24.11 1.63 6.75
CA LEU A 193 24.43 2.68 5.79
C LEU A 193 24.65 4.03 6.48
N GLY A 194 23.87 4.34 7.51
CA GLY A 194 24.03 5.56 8.30
C GLY A 194 25.33 5.59 9.07
N THR A 195 25.80 4.46 9.60
CA THR A 195 27.10 4.35 10.25
C THR A 195 28.26 4.54 9.26
N VAL A 196 28.10 4.02 8.05
CA VAL A 196 29.17 4.11 7.02
C VAL A 196 29.22 5.49 6.35
N PHE A 197 28.06 6.09 6.05
CA PHE A 197 27.99 7.27 5.19
C PHE A 197 27.45 8.54 5.85
N GLY A 198 26.73 8.45 6.96
CA GLY A 198 25.98 9.58 7.49
C GLY A 198 26.34 10.02 8.91
N GLY A 199 26.92 9.12 9.70
CA GLY A 199 27.14 9.35 11.12
C GLY A 199 25.86 9.36 11.98
N TRP A 200 26.02 9.22 13.28
CA TRP A 200 24.95 9.27 14.28
C TRP A 200 24.99 10.60 15.03
N GLN A 201 23.85 11.20 15.19
CA GLN A 201 23.65 12.39 16.01
C GLN A 201 22.54 12.14 17.03
N VAL A 202 22.67 12.73 18.20
CA VAL A 202 21.59 12.72 19.19
C VAL A 202 20.53 13.71 18.72
N PRO A 203 19.27 13.26 18.50
CA PRO A 203 18.21 14.16 18.05
C PRO A 203 17.88 15.19 19.14
N THR A 204 17.63 16.40 18.76
CA THR A 204 17.00 17.41 19.62
C THR A 204 15.60 16.94 20.03
N VAL A 205 14.99 17.57 21.05
CA VAL A 205 13.64 17.22 21.49
C VAL A 205 12.63 17.33 20.33
N ARG A 206 12.75 18.36 19.50
CA ARG A 206 11.88 18.58 18.33
C ARG A 206 12.05 17.47 17.28
N GLU A 207 13.27 17.10 16.95
CA GLU A 207 13.57 16.01 16.02
C GLU A 207 13.15 14.64 16.59
N GLY A 208 13.36 14.42 17.89
CA GLY A 208 12.91 13.20 18.57
C GLY A 208 11.40 13.04 18.54
N LEU A 209 10.64 14.11 18.78
CA LEU A 209 9.18 14.10 18.65
C LEU A 209 8.74 13.85 17.20
N ALA A 210 9.39 14.49 16.22
CA ALA A 210 9.12 14.25 14.81
C ALA A 210 9.38 12.78 14.43
N LEU A 211 10.52 12.21 14.85
CA LEU A 211 10.84 10.79 14.64
C LEU A 211 9.82 9.88 15.30
N ALA A 212 9.34 10.21 16.51
CA ALA A 212 8.32 9.42 17.20
C ALA A 212 6.98 9.44 16.43
N VAL A 213 6.51 10.60 16.00
CA VAL A 213 5.30 10.71 15.19
C VAL A 213 5.45 9.96 13.87
N LEU A 214 6.55 10.15 13.18
CA LEU A 214 6.81 9.46 11.90
C LEU A 214 6.95 7.94 12.09
N GLY A 215 7.58 7.48 13.17
CA GLY A 215 7.73 6.04 13.47
C GLY A 215 6.41 5.37 13.84
N VAL A 216 5.61 6.00 14.70
CA VAL A 216 4.35 5.42 15.18
C VAL A 216 3.23 5.60 14.18
N VAL A 217 2.96 6.85 13.76
CA VAL A 217 1.78 7.15 12.94
C VAL A 217 2.04 6.88 11.47
N LEU A 218 3.12 7.45 10.91
CA LEU A 218 3.41 7.32 9.48
C LEU A 218 3.96 5.94 9.11
N THR A 219 4.67 5.28 10.01
CA THR A 219 5.26 3.97 9.71
C THR A 219 4.40 2.83 10.25
N ALA A 220 4.25 2.68 11.56
CA ALA A 220 3.54 1.53 12.11
C ALA A 220 2.05 1.52 11.71
N LEU A 221 1.33 2.60 11.97
CA LEU A 221 -0.10 2.67 11.70
C LEU A 221 -0.38 2.73 10.19
N ALA A 222 0.24 3.66 9.45
CA ALA A 222 -0.04 3.85 8.04
C ALA A 222 0.33 2.63 7.19
N PHE A 223 1.47 1.97 7.44
CA PHE A 223 1.85 0.75 6.72
C PHE A 223 0.87 -0.40 7.00
N GLY A 224 0.45 -0.57 8.26
CA GLY A 224 -0.56 -1.56 8.60
C GLY A 224 -1.87 -1.34 7.84
N LEU A 225 -2.35 -0.10 7.80
CA LEU A 225 -3.56 0.29 7.08
C LEU A 225 -3.40 0.15 5.56
N TRP A 226 -2.25 0.55 5.01
CA TRP A 226 -1.96 0.43 3.59
C TRP A 226 -1.95 -1.01 3.11
N TYR A 227 -1.19 -1.86 3.79
CA TYR A 227 -1.13 -3.27 3.41
C TYR A 227 -2.47 -3.99 3.59
N PHE A 228 -3.28 -3.58 4.58
CA PHE A 228 -4.66 -4.06 4.68
C PHE A 228 -5.49 -3.62 3.46
N ALA A 229 -5.38 -2.37 3.03
CA ALA A 229 -6.07 -1.86 1.85
C ALA A 229 -5.63 -2.61 0.59
N VAL A 230 -4.31 -2.75 0.34
CA VAL A 230 -3.75 -3.48 -0.81
C VAL A 230 -4.18 -4.94 -0.82
N ALA A 231 -4.18 -5.62 0.33
CA ALA A 231 -4.62 -7.01 0.44
C ALA A 231 -6.09 -7.22 0.06
N ARG A 232 -6.94 -6.22 0.32
CA ARG A 232 -8.39 -6.31 0.12
C ARG A 232 -8.88 -5.72 -1.20
N LEU A 233 -8.26 -4.65 -1.66
CA LEU A 233 -8.66 -3.93 -2.86
C LEU A 233 -7.88 -4.35 -4.10
N GLY A 234 -6.66 -4.85 -3.93
CA GLY A 234 -5.66 -4.96 -4.99
C GLY A 234 -4.87 -3.65 -5.15
N ALA A 235 -3.70 -3.75 -5.82
CA ALA A 235 -2.79 -2.62 -5.97
C ALA A 235 -3.33 -1.54 -6.90
N ASP A 236 -4.06 -1.92 -7.93
CA ASP A 236 -4.71 -1.03 -8.91
C ASP A 236 -5.75 -0.09 -8.26
N ARG A 237 -6.58 -0.63 -7.37
CA ARG A 237 -7.58 0.14 -6.62
C ARG A 237 -6.97 0.95 -5.48
N ALA A 238 -6.11 0.31 -4.69
CA ALA A 238 -5.43 0.99 -3.59
C ALA A 238 -4.58 2.15 -4.13
N GLY A 239 -3.94 1.96 -5.30
CA GLY A 239 -3.13 2.97 -5.96
C GLY A 239 -3.87 4.27 -6.26
N VAL A 240 -5.16 4.22 -6.63
CA VAL A 240 -5.97 5.43 -6.88
C VAL A 240 -6.03 6.32 -5.64
N LEU A 241 -6.04 5.72 -4.43
CA LEU A 241 -6.10 6.47 -3.17
C LEU A 241 -4.82 7.25 -2.86
N ILE A 242 -3.69 6.90 -3.49
CA ILE A 242 -2.41 7.64 -3.36
C ILE A 242 -2.60 9.11 -3.78
N GLY A 243 -3.47 9.37 -4.75
CA GLY A 243 -3.80 10.72 -5.19
C GLY A 243 -4.34 11.64 -4.08
N LEU A 244 -4.82 11.11 -2.96
CA LEU A 244 -5.24 11.91 -1.81
C LEU A 244 -4.05 12.48 -1.00
N MET A 245 -2.84 11.96 -1.16
CA MET A 245 -1.65 12.43 -0.41
C MET A 245 -1.37 13.91 -0.62
N PRO A 246 -1.29 14.45 -1.86
CA PRO A 246 -1.05 15.87 -2.09
C PRO A 246 -2.17 16.75 -1.53
N VAL A 247 -3.43 16.31 -1.62
CA VAL A 247 -4.59 17.04 -1.06
C VAL A 247 -4.47 17.15 0.46
N ALA A 248 -4.12 16.06 1.12
CA ALA A 248 -3.92 16.04 2.56
C ALA A 248 -2.69 16.86 2.99
N GLY A 249 -1.62 16.82 2.19
CA GLY A 249 -0.43 17.63 2.39
C GLY A 249 -0.72 19.14 2.31
N LEU A 250 -1.48 19.55 1.30
CA LEU A 250 -1.98 20.91 1.18
C LEU A 250 -2.81 21.31 2.41
N GLY A 251 -3.79 20.47 2.76
CA GLY A 251 -4.66 20.75 3.93
C GLY A 251 -3.88 20.90 5.23
N ALA A 252 -2.88 20.05 5.46
CA ALA A 252 -1.99 20.16 6.62
C ALA A 252 -1.12 21.43 6.58
N SER A 253 -0.58 21.79 5.41
CA SER A 253 0.24 22.98 5.23
C SER A 253 -0.57 24.26 5.47
N VAL A 254 -1.81 24.31 4.97
CA VAL A 254 -2.74 25.43 5.22
C VAL A 254 -3.12 25.50 6.70
N ALA A 255 -3.45 24.36 7.33
CA ALA A 255 -3.81 24.34 8.75
C ALA A 255 -2.68 24.79 9.68
N LEU A 256 -1.42 24.59 9.27
CA LEU A 256 -0.24 25.03 10.00
C LEU A 256 0.23 26.44 9.61
N GLY A 257 -0.52 27.13 8.73
CA GLY A 257 -0.15 28.47 8.26
C GLY A 257 1.11 28.51 7.37
N ALA A 258 1.54 27.35 6.86
CA ALA A 258 2.72 27.24 6.01
C ALA A 258 2.43 27.51 4.52
N GLN A 259 1.17 27.50 4.11
CA GLN A 259 0.74 27.73 2.74
C GLN A 259 -0.66 28.34 2.69
N GLU A 260 -0.92 29.21 1.73
CA GLU A 260 -2.24 29.76 1.48
C GLU A 260 -3.06 28.86 0.57
N LEU A 261 -4.37 28.80 0.81
CA LEU A 261 -5.30 28.06 -0.03
C LEU A 261 -5.64 28.89 -1.28
N THR A 262 -5.14 28.49 -2.43
CA THR A 262 -5.46 29.12 -3.71
C THR A 262 -6.68 28.48 -4.38
N ALA A 263 -7.37 29.22 -5.25
CA ALA A 263 -8.47 28.69 -6.05
C ALA A 263 -8.03 27.49 -6.92
N MET A 264 -6.84 27.55 -7.50
CA MET A 264 -6.28 26.46 -8.31
C MET A 264 -6.01 25.21 -7.47
N ALA A 265 -5.50 25.37 -6.25
CA ALA A 265 -5.30 24.24 -5.34
C ALA A 265 -6.63 23.59 -4.96
N LEU A 266 -7.69 24.38 -4.77
CA LEU A 266 -9.03 23.84 -4.50
C LEU A 266 -9.60 23.09 -5.70
N VAL A 267 -9.47 23.62 -6.92
CA VAL A 267 -9.88 22.94 -8.16
C VAL A 267 -9.15 21.61 -8.33
N GLY A 268 -7.81 21.61 -8.11
CA GLY A 268 -7.01 20.39 -8.16
C GLY A 268 -7.45 19.37 -7.12
N ALA A 269 -7.73 19.79 -5.89
CA ALA A 269 -8.21 18.90 -4.82
C ALA A 269 -9.56 18.25 -5.16
N VAL A 270 -10.51 19.03 -5.71
CA VAL A 270 -11.82 18.52 -6.17
C VAL A 270 -11.63 17.52 -7.32
N ALA A 271 -10.78 17.83 -8.29
CA ALA A 271 -10.47 16.91 -9.40
C ALA A 271 -9.89 15.59 -8.88
N VAL A 272 -8.96 15.61 -7.94
CA VAL A 272 -8.42 14.41 -7.30
C VAL A 272 -9.51 13.60 -6.62
N ALA A 273 -10.38 14.22 -5.84
CA ALA A 273 -11.48 13.55 -5.16
C ALA A 273 -12.44 12.88 -6.17
N CYS A 274 -12.80 13.57 -7.24
CA CYS A 274 -13.63 13.04 -8.34
C CYS A 274 -12.95 11.84 -9.02
N GLY A 275 -11.65 11.96 -9.33
CA GLY A 275 -10.88 10.88 -9.95
C GLY A 275 -10.81 9.63 -9.07
N CYS A 276 -10.61 9.78 -7.76
CA CYS A 276 -10.65 8.68 -6.81
C CYS A 276 -12.03 7.98 -6.81
N VAL A 277 -13.12 8.74 -6.82
CA VAL A 277 -14.48 8.18 -6.86
C VAL A 277 -14.72 7.41 -8.16
N ILE A 278 -14.32 7.97 -9.31
CA ILE A 278 -14.46 7.32 -10.62
C ILE A 278 -13.66 6.02 -10.64
N GLY A 279 -12.37 6.07 -10.26
CA GLY A 279 -11.49 4.90 -10.27
C GLY A 279 -11.94 3.76 -9.37
N LEU A 280 -12.56 4.08 -8.23
CA LEU A 280 -13.06 3.07 -7.29
C LEU A 280 -14.40 2.46 -7.70
N ARG A 281 -15.28 3.21 -8.41
CA ARG A 281 -16.62 2.73 -8.79
C ARG A 281 -16.63 1.67 -9.89
N GLY A 282 -15.70 1.75 -10.83
CA GLY A 282 -15.75 0.94 -12.05
C GLY A 282 -15.40 -0.53 -11.86
N GLN A 283 -14.93 -0.93 -10.71
CA GLN A 283 -14.38 -2.27 -10.49
C GLN A 283 -15.32 -3.23 -9.74
N THR A 284 -16.43 -2.75 -9.22
CA THR A 284 -17.46 -3.62 -8.59
C THR A 284 -18.11 -4.60 -9.57
N ALA A 285 -18.04 -4.36 -10.87
CA ALA A 285 -18.61 -5.23 -11.91
C ALA A 285 -17.61 -6.31 -12.41
N ALA A 286 -16.30 -6.03 -12.41
CA ALA A 286 -15.29 -6.93 -12.94
C ALA A 286 -14.83 -8.04 -11.97
N ASP A 287 -15.07 -7.88 -10.67
CA ASP A 287 -14.68 -8.84 -9.61
C ASP A 287 -15.80 -9.81 -9.19
N ARG A 288 -16.93 -9.85 -9.93
CA ARG A 288 -17.83 -10.99 -9.72
C ARG A 288 -17.14 -12.23 -10.28
N PRO A 289 -16.89 -13.26 -9.45
CA PRO A 289 -16.54 -14.58 -10.01
C PRO A 289 -17.60 -14.93 -11.03
N PRO A 290 -17.25 -15.59 -12.15
CA PRO A 290 -18.26 -16.08 -13.08
C PRO A 290 -19.35 -16.75 -12.23
N GLN A 291 -20.56 -16.25 -12.27
CA GLN A 291 -21.69 -16.97 -11.71
C GLN A 291 -21.70 -18.27 -12.49
N THR A 292 -21.21 -19.33 -11.89
CA THR A 292 -21.53 -20.69 -12.34
C THR A 292 -23.03 -20.69 -12.50
N ALA A 293 -23.48 -20.82 -13.76
CA ALA A 293 -24.89 -20.97 -14.07
C ALA A 293 -25.46 -21.98 -13.07
N PRO A 294 -26.64 -21.73 -12.49
CA PRO A 294 -27.26 -22.71 -11.60
C PRO A 294 -27.29 -24.03 -12.38
N ASN A 295 -26.62 -25.05 -11.84
CA ASN A 295 -26.70 -26.40 -12.36
C ASN A 295 -28.17 -26.67 -12.69
N ALA A 296 -28.45 -26.90 -13.97
CA ALA A 296 -29.73 -27.39 -14.41
C ALA A 296 -30.04 -28.59 -13.49
N GLN A 297 -31.10 -28.43 -12.77
CA GLN A 297 -31.64 -29.42 -11.85
C GLN A 297 -31.58 -30.81 -12.52
N THR A 298 -30.73 -31.67 -12.03
CA THR A 298 -30.85 -33.07 -12.27
C THR A 298 -32.22 -33.49 -11.72
N THR A 299 -33.14 -33.74 -12.64
CA THR A 299 -34.45 -34.35 -12.39
C THR A 299 -34.19 -35.58 -11.51
N PRO A 300 -34.89 -35.77 -10.37
CA PRO A 300 -34.75 -37.00 -9.60
C PRO A 300 -35.29 -38.12 -10.45
N THR A 301 -34.44 -39.01 -10.93
CA THR A 301 -34.81 -40.29 -11.50
C THR A 301 -35.51 -41.09 -10.38
N THR A 302 -36.79 -41.33 -10.54
CA THR A 302 -37.62 -42.23 -9.72
C THR A 302 -36.88 -43.57 -9.60
N GLN A 303 -36.32 -43.86 -8.44
CA GLN A 303 -35.84 -45.17 -8.12
C GLN A 303 -37.06 -46.10 -7.95
N ALA A 304 -37.22 -47.02 -8.90
CA ALA A 304 -38.13 -48.14 -8.80
C ALA A 304 -37.73 -49.00 -7.59
N THR A 305 -38.68 -49.27 -6.74
CA THR A 305 -38.62 -50.16 -5.59
C THR A 305 -38.24 -51.57 -6.05
N PRO A 306 -37.19 -52.19 -5.53
CA PRO A 306 -36.97 -53.62 -5.75
C PRO A 306 -37.92 -54.42 -4.81
N THR A 307 -38.80 -55.18 -5.41
CA THR A 307 -39.59 -56.24 -4.81
C THR A 307 -38.69 -57.30 -4.15
N ALA A 308 -38.98 -57.63 -2.91
CA ALA A 308 -38.35 -58.72 -2.18
C ALA A 308 -38.63 -60.11 -2.81
N PRO A 309 -37.66 -60.96 -2.90
CA PRO A 309 -37.97 -62.42 -3.09
C PRO A 309 -37.90 -63.14 -1.77
N ASP A 310 -38.87 -64.05 -1.70
CA ASP A 310 -39.16 -65.09 -0.68
C ASP A 310 -37.94 -65.81 -0.12
N THR A 311 -38.07 -66.05 1.18
CA THR A 311 -37.34 -67.11 1.90
C THR A 311 -37.72 -68.50 1.44
N PRO A 312 -36.80 -69.46 1.45
CA PRO A 312 -37.10 -70.74 2.13
C PRO A 312 -36.01 -71.22 3.08
N LYS A 313 -36.53 -71.76 4.11
CA LYS A 313 -36.06 -72.53 5.23
C LYS A 313 -34.88 -73.49 5.00
N ALA A 314 -34.16 -73.67 6.13
CA ALA A 314 -33.64 -74.93 6.71
C ALA A 314 -32.29 -75.45 6.13
N GLN A 315 -31.32 -75.65 6.95
CA GLN A 315 -30.98 -76.81 7.77
C GLN A 315 -29.55 -76.59 8.35
N LEU A 316 -29.45 -76.59 9.65
CA LEU A 316 -28.86 -77.64 10.48
C LEU A 316 -27.47 -78.16 10.05
N ALA A 317 -26.59 -78.04 10.96
CA ALA A 317 -25.75 -79.00 11.59
C ALA A 317 -24.24 -78.78 11.55
N ARG A 318 -23.72 -78.74 12.77
CA ARG A 318 -22.45 -79.36 13.27
C ARG A 318 -21.15 -78.92 12.59
N SER A 319 -20.13 -78.75 13.26
CA SER A 319 -19.46 -79.32 14.45
C SER A 319 -18.01 -78.79 14.38
N GLU A 320 -17.52 -78.49 15.55
CA GLU A 320 -16.17 -78.79 16.03
C GLU A 320 -14.94 -78.51 15.10
N ARG A 321 -14.14 -77.57 15.38
CA ARG A 321 -12.91 -77.64 16.26
C ARG A 321 -12.27 -76.32 16.37
#